data_864e0c90da6968582dbeebb2f886abc4
#
_entry.id   864e0c90da6968582dbeebb2f886abc4
#
_cell.length_a   1.000
_cell.length_b   1.000
_cell.length_c   1.000
_cell.angle_alpha   90.00
_cell.angle_beta   90.00
_cell.angle_gamma   90.00
#
_symmetry.space_group_name_H-M   'P 1'
#
loop_
_entity.id
_entity.type
_entity.pdbx_description
1 polymer ?
#
loop_
_entity_poly.entity_id
_entity_poly.type
_entity_poly.pdbx_seq_one_letter_code
_entity_poly.pdbx_strand_id
1 'polypeptide(L)'
;IYVIKENRTYDQVFGDLREADGDTSLLFFPRAVSPNHHALAERFGVFDRFFVNAEVSAQGHPWSTAGYVTDYTEKTTPDIYRGERPEPGDKQDVDNPANGYIWDEVAKKGLTMRDYGEWAEPVSDSGSDTSAHLYRSSIPSLQPYTSPTYPSFDLSIMDQRRMDAWLAEFSGYERASRLPAFELIHLPDDHTSGGRAGMRTPRAYMADNDLALGRLIDAVSHSPFWKNTV
;
A
#
# COMPACT_ATOMS: atom_id res chain seq x y z
N ILE A 1 -10.10 -6.14 3.51
CA ILE A 1 -8.70 -5.64 3.58
C ILE A 1 -8.33 -5.13 2.21
N TYR A 2 -7.92 -3.86 2.13
CA TYR A 2 -7.51 -3.21 0.88
C TYR A 2 -6.00 -2.98 0.91
N VAL A 3 -5.26 -3.71 0.06
CA VAL A 3 -3.80 -3.61 -0.02
C VAL A 3 -3.44 -2.77 -1.23
N ILE A 4 -2.77 -1.63 -0.98
CA ILE A 4 -2.22 -0.80 -2.04
C ILE A 4 -0.79 -1.24 -2.29
N LYS A 5 -0.50 -1.46 -3.56
CA LYS A 5 0.82 -1.82 -4.10
C LYS A 5 1.09 -0.94 -5.31
N GLU A 6 2.30 -0.55 -5.46
CA GLU A 6 2.77 0.23 -6.57
C GLU A 6 4.25 -0.16 -6.86
N ASN A 7 4.76 -0.02 -7.92
CA ASN A 7 4.54 0.79 -9.08
C ASN A 7 4.92 -0.12 -10.26
N ARG A 8 4.11 -1.18 -10.49
CA ARG A 8 4.39 -2.23 -11.47
C ARG A 8 3.26 -2.34 -12.48
N THR A 9 3.62 -2.58 -13.74
CA THR A 9 2.65 -2.97 -14.76
C THR A 9 2.30 -4.45 -14.59
N TYR A 10 1.15 -4.84 -15.14
CA TYR A 10 0.68 -6.22 -15.14
C TYR A 10 1.74 -7.19 -15.65
N ASP A 11 2.29 -6.95 -16.85
CA ASP A 11 3.24 -7.86 -17.50
C ASP A 11 4.57 -7.99 -16.75
N GLN A 12 5.00 -6.96 -16.02
CA GLN A 12 6.22 -7.04 -15.22
C GLN A 12 6.14 -8.12 -14.13
N VAL A 13 4.94 -8.44 -13.64
CA VAL A 13 4.71 -9.42 -12.58
C VAL A 13 4.03 -10.67 -13.11
N PHE A 14 3.01 -10.53 -13.95
CA PHE A 14 2.11 -11.59 -14.38
C PHE A 14 2.21 -11.96 -15.86
N GLY A 15 3.22 -11.46 -16.57
CA GLY A 15 3.41 -11.78 -17.99
C GLY A 15 3.62 -13.27 -18.29
N ASP A 16 3.88 -14.12 -17.27
CA ASP A 16 4.00 -15.57 -17.37
C ASP A 16 2.77 -16.36 -16.88
N LEU A 17 1.67 -15.69 -16.52
CA LEU A 17 0.41 -16.37 -16.22
C LEU A 17 -0.21 -16.93 -17.51
N ARG A 18 -0.46 -18.25 -17.52
CA ARG A 18 -0.94 -18.96 -18.70
C ARG A 18 -2.42 -18.72 -19.00
N GLU A 19 -3.19 -18.44 -17.95
CA GLU A 19 -4.64 -18.29 -17.99
C GLU A 19 -5.09 -16.85 -18.28
N ALA A 20 -4.13 -15.95 -18.51
CA ALA A 20 -4.38 -14.53 -18.68
C ALA A 20 -3.62 -13.98 -19.89
N ASP A 21 -4.02 -12.80 -20.37
CA ASP A 21 -3.43 -12.12 -21.52
C ASP A 21 -2.22 -11.31 -21.08
N GLY A 22 -1.02 -11.90 -21.15
CA GLY A 22 0.23 -11.30 -20.73
C GLY A 22 1.35 -11.41 -21.77
N ASP A 23 2.30 -10.49 -21.69
CA ASP A 23 3.50 -10.46 -22.53
C ASP A 23 4.75 -10.86 -21.72
N THR A 24 5.23 -12.08 -21.96
CA THR A 24 6.42 -12.60 -21.29
C THR A 24 7.70 -11.82 -21.63
N SER A 25 7.73 -11.06 -22.72
CA SER A 25 8.89 -10.22 -23.06
C SER A 25 9.08 -9.04 -22.10
N LEU A 26 8.02 -8.66 -21.38
CA LEU A 26 8.02 -7.57 -20.40
C LEU A 26 8.19 -8.06 -18.95
N LEU A 27 8.37 -9.37 -18.76
CA LEU A 27 8.44 -9.99 -17.45
C LEU A 27 9.74 -9.69 -16.70
N PHE A 28 9.66 -9.02 -15.57
CA PHE A 28 10.77 -8.72 -14.67
C PHE A 28 10.80 -9.59 -13.41
N PHE A 29 9.62 -9.93 -12.92
CA PHE A 29 9.42 -10.60 -11.64
C PHE A 29 8.62 -11.90 -11.83
N PRO A 30 9.23 -12.93 -12.45
CA PRO A 30 8.54 -14.19 -12.71
C PRO A 30 8.11 -14.88 -11.40
N ARG A 31 7.29 -15.92 -11.51
CA ARG A 31 6.83 -16.76 -10.40
C ARG A 31 7.93 -17.11 -9.37
N ALA A 32 9.17 -17.33 -9.81
CA ALA A 32 10.29 -17.62 -8.89
C ALA A 32 10.64 -16.46 -7.95
N VAL A 33 10.22 -15.24 -8.28
CA VAL A 33 10.43 -14.02 -7.48
C VAL A 33 9.15 -13.61 -6.74
N SER A 34 7.98 -13.90 -7.32
CA SER A 34 6.67 -13.50 -6.81
C SER A 34 5.68 -14.68 -6.71
N PRO A 35 6.05 -15.79 -6.01
CA PRO A 35 5.23 -17.00 -5.97
C PRO A 35 3.87 -16.79 -5.31
N ASN A 36 3.77 -15.94 -4.28
CA ASN A 36 2.51 -15.68 -3.58
C ASN A 36 1.55 -14.85 -4.44
N HIS A 37 2.04 -13.83 -5.15
CA HIS A 37 1.22 -13.08 -6.12
C HIS A 37 0.61 -14.02 -7.16
N HIS A 38 1.42 -14.90 -7.74
CA HIS A 38 0.96 -15.87 -8.73
C HIS A 38 -0.06 -16.85 -8.17
N ALA A 39 0.20 -17.38 -6.98
CA ALA A 39 -0.73 -18.30 -6.33
C ALA A 39 -2.09 -17.65 -6.02
N LEU A 40 -2.08 -16.38 -5.61
CA LEU A 40 -3.31 -15.60 -5.37
C LEU A 40 -4.06 -15.32 -6.66
N ALA A 41 -3.36 -14.90 -7.72
CA ALA A 41 -3.94 -14.64 -9.03
C ALA A 41 -4.62 -15.91 -9.60
N GLU A 42 -3.95 -17.05 -9.54
CA GLU A 42 -4.48 -18.35 -10.02
C GLU A 42 -5.66 -18.85 -9.19
N ARG A 43 -5.63 -18.62 -7.88
CA ARG A 43 -6.67 -19.14 -6.99
C ARG A 43 -7.93 -18.29 -6.96
N PHE A 44 -7.79 -16.96 -6.97
CA PHE A 44 -8.88 -16.03 -6.75
C PHE A 44 -9.25 -15.22 -7.99
N GLY A 45 -8.39 -15.21 -8.99
CA GLY A 45 -8.56 -14.47 -10.22
C GLY A 45 -7.64 -13.25 -10.32
N VAL A 46 -7.50 -12.76 -11.54
CA VAL A 46 -6.70 -11.60 -11.89
C VAL A 46 -7.42 -10.77 -12.95
N PHE A 47 -7.23 -9.47 -12.91
CA PHE A 47 -7.69 -8.57 -13.94
C PHE A 47 -6.52 -8.24 -14.87
N ASP A 48 -6.39 -8.94 -15.98
CA ASP A 48 -5.29 -8.80 -16.93
C ASP A 48 -5.39 -7.55 -17.81
N ARG A 49 -6.54 -6.88 -17.78
CA ARG A 49 -6.81 -5.61 -18.47
C ARG A 49 -7.18 -4.49 -17.49
N PHE A 50 -6.67 -4.58 -16.28
CA PHE A 50 -6.78 -3.52 -15.30
C PHE A 50 -5.68 -2.49 -15.58
N PHE A 51 -6.03 -1.48 -16.37
CA PHE A 51 -5.12 -0.40 -16.72
C PHE A 51 -4.82 0.48 -15.52
N VAL A 52 -3.66 1.12 -15.54
CA VAL A 52 -3.28 2.08 -14.49
C VAL A 52 -4.31 3.21 -14.42
N ASN A 53 -4.64 3.61 -13.22
CA ASN A 53 -5.59 4.68 -12.96
C ASN A 53 -4.98 6.09 -13.14
N ALA A 54 -3.65 6.19 -13.21
CA ALA A 54 -2.92 7.44 -13.32
C ALA A 54 -1.51 7.19 -13.86
N GLU A 55 -0.84 8.25 -14.33
CA GLU A 55 0.54 8.16 -14.81
C GLU A 55 1.57 8.12 -13.68
N VAL A 56 1.21 8.69 -12.52
CA VAL A 56 2.13 8.88 -11.38
C VAL A 56 1.40 8.72 -10.04
N SER A 57 2.15 8.40 -8.97
CA SER A 57 1.60 8.12 -7.64
C SER A 57 0.81 9.29 -7.04
N ALA A 58 1.23 10.53 -7.30
CA ALA A 58 0.50 11.74 -6.86
C ALA A 58 -0.98 11.76 -7.32
N GLN A 59 -1.28 11.12 -8.44
CA GLN A 59 -2.64 10.93 -8.95
C GLN A 59 -3.19 9.55 -8.55
N GLY A 60 -2.35 8.51 -8.54
CA GLY A 60 -2.75 7.12 -8.37
C GLY A 60 -3.37 6.83 -7.01
N HIS A 61 -2.77 7.34 -5.93
CA HIS A 61 -3.29 7.17 -4.57
C HIS A 61 -4.67 7.83 -4.37
N PRO A 62 -4.90 9.10 -4.76
CA PRO A 62 -6.25 9.68 -4.75
C PRO A 62 -7.25 8.91 -5.62
N TRP A 63 -6.88 8.50 -6.84
CA TRP A 63 -7.76 7.68 -7.68
C TRP A 63 -8.16 6.36 -6.99
N SER A 64 -7.21 5.70 -6.33
CA SER A 64 -7.44 4.42 -5.65
C SER A 64 -8.26 4.55 -4.37
N THR A 65 -8.23 5.71 -3.72
CA THR A 65 -8.82 5.93 -2.39
C THR A 65 -9.99 6.90 -2.37
N ALA A 66 -10.18 7.71 -3.44
CA ALA A 66 -11.29 8.65 -3.55
C ALA A 66 -12.09 8.50 -4.85
N GLY A 67 -11.58 7.76 -5.84
CA GLY A 67 -12.21 7.60 -7.14
C GLY A 67 -12.04 8.78 -8.08
N TYR A 68 -11.26 9.78 -7.70
CA TYR A 68 -10.87 10.91 -8.54
C TYR A 68 -9.69 11.67 -7.95
N VAL A 69 -9.07 12.53 -8.76
CA VAL A 69 -8.09 13.52 -8.30
C VAL A 69 -8.68 14.93 -8.41
N THR A 70 -8.13 15.88 -7.65
CA THR A 70 -8.55 17.27 -7.80
C THR A 70 -8.02 17.86 -9.10
N ASP A 71 -8.72 18.87 -9.62
CA ASP A 71 -8.28 19.61 -10.80
C ASP A 71 -6.89 20.25 -10.59
N TYR A 72 -6.61 20.63 -9.36
CA TYR A 72 -5.29 21.16 -8.97
C TYR A 72 -4.21 20.10 -9.12
N THR A 73 -4.37 18.91 -8.53
CA THR A 73 -3.41 17.81 -8.63
C THR A 73 -3.17 17.41 -10.08
N GLU A 74 -4.25 17.28 -10.87
CA GLU A 74 -4.15 16.93 -12.29
C GLU A 74 -3.31 17.93 -13.08
N LYS A 75 -3.49 19.21 -12.85
CA LYS A 75 -2.76 20.27 -13.56
C LYS A 75 -1.34 20.50 -13.06
N THR A 76 -1.05 20.17 -11.81
CA THR A 76 0.25 20.43 -11.20
C THR A 76 1.17 19.22 -11.12
N THR A 77 0.71 18.04 -11.52
CA THR A 77 1.50 16.80 -11.52
C THR A 77 2.90 16.93 -12.14
N PRO A 78 3.09 17.60 -13.30
CA PRO A 78 4.44 17.77 -13.85
C PRO A 78 5.37 18.55 -12.93
N ASP A 79 4.87 19.55 -12.20
CA ASP A 79 5.65 20.35 -11.25
C ASP A 79 5.96 19.54 -9.99
N ILE A 80 5.01 18.75 -9.50
CA ILE A 80 5.18 17.84 -8.36
C ILE A 80 6.35 16.89 -8.63
N TYR A 81 6.36 16.23 -9.79
CA TYR A 81 7.40 15.27 -10.14
C TYR A 81 8.76 15.88 -10.50
N ARG A 82 8.81 17.18 -10.71
CA ARG A 82 10.07 17.94 -10.78
C ARG A 82 10.59 18.40 -9.41
N GLY A 83 9.85 18.13 -8.34
CA GLY A 83 10.18 18.57 -6.99
C GLY A 83 9.90 20.06 -6.74
N GLU A 84 9.07 20.68 -7.56
CA GLU A 84 8.71 22.11 -7.43
C GLU A 84 7.50 22.33 -6.53
N ARG A 85 6.74 21.27 -6.26
CA ARG A 85 5.55 21.29 -5.38
C ARG A 85 5.50 20.07 -4.46
N PRO A 86 4.89 20.21 -3.26
CA PRO A 86 4.59 19.06 -2.41
C PRO A 86 3.66 18.07 -3.10
N GLU A 87 3.76 16.80 -2.73
CA GLU A 87 2.80 15.79 -3.14
C GLU A 87 1.42 16.00 -2.50
N PRO A 88 0.32 15.49 -3.11
CA PRO A 88 -0.99 15.48 -2.49
C PRO A 88 -0.95 14.86 -1.09
N GLY A 89 -1.68 15.47 -0.17
CA GLY A 89 -1.68 15.04 1.21
C GLY A 89 -0.69 15.76 2.12
N ASP A 90 0.25 16.49 1.55
CA ASP A 90 1.33 17.18 2.27
C ASP A 90 0.92 18.46 3.01
N LYS A 91 -0.32 18.79 3.19
CA LYS A 91 -0.83 19.96 3.91
C LYS A 91 -1.56 20.99 3.05
N GLN A 92 -1.90 20.67 1.83
CA GLN A 92 -2.65 21.59 0.99
C GLN A 92 -4.08 21.08 0.81
N ASP A 93 -5.06 21.81 1.31
CA ASP A 93 -6.49 21.43 1.17
C ASP A 93 -6.91 21.26 -0.29
N VAL A 94 -6.24 21.96 -1.21
CA VAL A 94 -6.53 21.89 -2.65
C VAL A 94 -6.15 20.55 -3.30
N ASP A 95 -5.26 19.80 -2.68
CA ASP A 95 -4.85 18.47 -3.13
C ASP A 95 -5.85 17.40 -2.72
N ASN A 96 -6.59 17.66 -1.64
CA ASN A 96 -7.51 16.69 -1.08
C ASN A 96 -8.87 16.72 -1.78
N PRO A 97 -9.44 15.54 -2.11
CA PRO A 97 -10.78 15.45 -2.67
C PRO A 97 -11.83 16.09 -1.76
N ALA A 98 -12.61 17.05 -2.28
CA ALA A 98 -13.61 17.78 -1.48
C ALA A 98 -14.70 16.87 -0.90
N ASN A 99 -15.00 15.75 -1.55
CA ASN A 99 -15.96 14.74 -1.08
C ASN A 99 -15.33 13.75 -0.08
N GLY A 100 -14.03 13.88 0.20
CA GLY A 100 -13.27 12.97 1.06
C GLY A 100 -12.85 11.69 0.34
N TYR A 101 -12.34 10.78 1.12
CA TYR A 101 -11.76 9.51 0.72
C TYR A 101 -12.64 8.33 1.17
N ILE A 102 -12.29 7.12 0.78
CA ILE A 102 -13.00 5.90 1.19
C ILE A 102 -13.08 5.76 2.72
N TRP A 103 -12.05 6.15 3.44
CA TRP A 103 -12.07 6.12 4.91
C TRP A 103 -13.05 7.12 5.53
N ASP A 104 -13.29 8.26 4.89
CA ASP A 104 -14.31 9.20 5.35
C ASP A 104 -15.71 8.58 5.22
N GLU A 105 -15.96 7.82 4.15
CA GLU A 105 -17.23 7.10 3.98
C GLU A 105 -17.37 5.94 4.99
N VAL A 106 -16.30 5.23 5.28
CA VAL A 106 -16.26 4.20 6.34
C VAL A 106 -16.61 4.82 7.69
N ALA A 107 -15.98 5.95 8.03
CA ALA A 107 -16.25 6.68 9.27
C ALA A 107 -17.69 7.22 9.35
N LYS A 108 -18.22 7.80 8.28
CA LYS A 108 -19.62 8.25 8.19
C LYS A 108 -20.63 7.12 8.43
N LYS A 109 -20.28 5.90 8.06
CA LYS A 109 -21.10 4.70 8.34
C LYS A 109 -20.92 4.16 9.74
N GLY A 110 -20.08 4.75 10.58
CA GLY A 110 -19.78 4.28 11.92
C GLY A 110 -19.05 2.93 11.95
N LEU A 111 -18.39 2.56 10.88
CA LEU A 111 -17.63 1.33 10.77
C LEU A 111 -16.23 1.50 11.37
N THR A 112 -15.69 0.43 11.91
CA THR A 112 -14.32 0.41 12.43
C THR A 112 -13.33 0.28 11.28
N MET A 113 -12.20 0.96 11.40
CA MET A 113 -11.14 0.90 10.41
C MET A 113 -9.75 1.03 11.02
N ARG A 114 -8.75 0.62 10.25
CA ARG A 114 -7.35 0.79 10.57
C ARG A 114 -6.54 1.06 9.30
N ASP A 115 -5.63 2.00 9.39
CA ASP A 115 -4.69 2.35 8.34
C ASP A 115 -3.27 1.91 8.72
N TYR A 116 -2.59 1.33 7.76
CA TYR A 116 -1.25 0.80 7.85
C TYR A 116 -0.38 1.40 6.73
N GLY A 117 0.01 2.66 6.94
CA GLY A 117 1.05 3.30 6.16
C GLY A 117 0.60 4.17 4.99
N GLU A 118 -0.70 4.22 4.66
CA GLU A 118 -1.17 5.12 3.61
C GLU A 118 -1.08 6.57 4.08
N TRP A 119 -0.46 7.43 3.29
CA TRP A 119 -0.19 8.83 3.65
C TRP A 119 0.51 9.01 5.02
N ALA A 120 1.18 7.99 5.52
CA ALA A 120 1.85 8.04 6.81
C ALA A 120 3.25 8.64 6.69
N GLU A 121 3.61 9.45 7.68
CA GLU A 121 4.92 10.08 7.81
C GLU A 121 5.50 9.81 9.20
N PRO A 122 6.83 9.76 9.34
CA PRO A 122 7.45 9.72 10.66
C PRO A 122 7.07 10.96 11.48
N VAL A 123 6.67 10.76 12.73
CA VAL A 123 6.49 11.86 13.67
C VAL A 123 7.89 12.30 14.12
N SER A 124 8.30 13.49 13.72
CA SER A 124 9.54 14.09 14.21
C SER A 124 9.36 14.50 15.66
N ASP A 125 9.74 13.65 16.60
CA ASP A 125 9.93 14.08 17.97
C ASP A 125 11.26 14.82 18.07
N SER A 126 11.22 16.07 18.55
CA SER A 126 12.42 16.84 18.89
C SER A 126 13.15 16.33 20.14
N GLY A 127 12.82 15.12 20.58
CA GLY A 127 13.41 14.42 21.73
C GLY A 127 14.42 13.35 21.31
N SER A 128 15.46 13.20 22.07
CA SER A 128 16.67 12.45 21.79
C SER A 128 16.58 10.90 21.84
N ASP A 129 15.38 10.32 21.80
CA ASP A 129 15.22 8.86 21.75
C ASP A 129 14.79 8.39 20.36
N THR A 130 15.75 7.90 19.59
CA THR A 130 15.58 7.40 18.22
C THR A 130 15.11 5.94 18.15
N SER A 131 14.73 5.32 19.26
CA SER A 131 14.44 3.88 19.32
C SER A 131 13.02 3.48 18.90
N ALA A 132 12.07 4.41 18.81
CA ALA A 132 10.72 4.14 18.34
C ALA A 132 10.25 5.24 17.39
N HIS A 133 10.44 5.04 16.09
CA HIS A 133 9.76 5.88 15.12
C HIS A 133 8.25 5.66 15.23
N LEU A 134 7.52 6.72 15.54
CA LEU A 134 6.07 6.73 15.45
C LEU A 134 5.67 7.33 14.10
N TYR A 135 4.55 6.88 13.58
CA TYR A 135 4.02 7.30 12.29
C TYR A 135 2.62 7.87 12.45
N ARG A 136 2.28 8.81 11.61
CA ARG A 136 0.97 9.45 11.57
C ARG A 136 0.65 9.85 10.14
N SER A 137 -0.61 9.71 9.71
CA SER A 137 -1.02 10.18 8.39
C SER A 137 -0.91 11.70 8.28
N SER A 138 -0.48 12.18 7.12
CA SER A 138 -0.54 13.59 6.73
C SER A 138 -1.98 14.06 6.48
N ILE A 139 -2.90 13.14 6.16
CA ILE A 139 -4.33 13.42 5.95
C ILE A 139 -5.05 13.48 7.31
N PRO A 140 -5.60 14.63 7.73
CA PRO A 140 -6.20 14.79 9.06
C PRO A 140 -7.31 13.79 9.38
N SER A 141 -8.16 13.47 8.40
CA SER A 141 -9.28 12.53 8.61
C SER A 141 -8.83 11.07 8.75
N LEU A 142 -7.62 10.72 8.27
CA LEU A 142 -7.06 9.38 8.40
C LEU A 142 -6.23 9.21 9.70
N GLN A 143 -5.71 10.30 10.26
CA GLN A 143 -4.84 10.28 11.45
C GLN A 143 -5.36 9.45 12.63
N PRO A 144 -6.66 9.51 13.01
CA PRO A 144 -7.17 8.73 14.15
C PRO A 144 -7.08 7.21 13.97
N TYR A 145 -6.91 6.77 12.74
CA TYR A 145 -6.94 5.35 12.35
C TYR A 145 -5.57 4.80 11.98
N THR A 146 -4.58 5.66 11.77
CA THR A 146 -3.23 5.24 11.37
C THR A 146 -2.51 4.50 12.49
N SER A 147 -1.93 3.35 12.17
CA SER A 147 -1.08 2.58 13.08
C SER A 147 0.21 3.37 13.36
N PRO A 148 0.50 3.72 14.62
CA PRO A 148 1.69 4.51 14.94
C PRO A 148 2.99 3.68 14.84
N THR A 149 2.91 2.37 14.73
CA THR A 149 4.06 1.47 14.68
C THR A 149 4.31 0.87 13.31
N TYR A 150 3.40 1.09 12.35
CA TYR A 150 3.56 0.59 10.99
C TYR A 150 4.38 1.58 10.16
N PRO A 151 5.56 1.16 9.64
CA PRO A 151 6.42 2.07 8.91
C PRO A 151 5.78 2.65 7.65
N SER A 152 5.97 3.95 7.45
CA SER A 152 5.55 4.68 6.24
C SER A 152 6.33 4.25 4.99
N PHE A 153 6.13 4.98 3.87
CA PHE A 153 6.90 4.80 2.64
C PHE A 153 8.38 5.16 2.89
N ASP A 154 9.18 4.16 3.10
CA ASP A 154 10.64 4.22 3.18
C ASP A 154 11.20 2.90 2.63
N LEU A 155 11.83 2.95 1.46
CA LEU A 155 12.37 1.77 0.79
C LEU A 155 13.66 1.22 1.44
N SER A 156 14.18 1.84 2.47
CA SER A 156 15.23 1.25 3.32
C SER A 156 14.65 0.22 4.30
N ILE A 157 13.36 0.32 4.62
CA ILE A 157 12.64 -0.56 5.54
C ILE A 157 11.96 -1.67 4.74
N MET A 158 12.21 -2.91 5.11
CA MET A 158 11.60 -4.09 4.48
C MET A 158 10.11 -4.21 4.78
N ASP A 159 9.31 -4.69 3.82
CA ASP A 159 7.89 -5.01 4.04
C ASP A 159 7.69 -6.10 5.09
N GLN A 160 8.71 -6.94 5.33
CA GLN A 160 8.69 -7.87 6.46
C GLN A 160 8.55 -7.15 7.80
N ARG A 161 9.18 -5.98 7.98
CA ARG A 161 9.05 -5.17 9.20
C ARG A 161 7.65 -4.56 9.31
N ARG A 162 7.06 -4.19 8.17
CA ARG A 162 5.67 -3.73 8.10
C ARG A 162 4.71 -4.84 8.51
N MET A 163 4.95 -6.06 8.02
CA MET A 163 4.15 -7.21 8.43
C MET A 163 4.35 -7.60 9.89
N ASP A 164 5.53 -7.44 10.48
CA ASP A 164 5.72 -7.65 11.91
C ASP A 164 4.82 -6.71 12.73
N ALA A 165 4.74 -5.44 12.35
CA ALA A 165 3.88 -4.46 13.00
C ALA A 165 2.38 -4.80 12.83
N TRP A 166 1.96 -5.15 11.60
CA TRP A 166 0.58 -5.55 11.31
C TRP A 166 0.19 -6.82 12.10
N LEU A 167 1.02 -7.86 12.09
CA LEU A 167 0.78 -9.12 12.80
C LEU A 167 0.66 -8.92 14.31
N ALA A 168 1.41 -7.98 14.88
CA ALA A 168 1.30 -7.65 16.30
C ALA A 168 -0.09 -7.10 16.65
N GLU A 169 -0.65 -6.20 15.82
CA GLU A 169 -2.03 -5.71 15.98
C GLU A 169 -3.06 -6.80 15.66
N PHE A 170 -2.86 -7.57 14.59
CA PHE A 170 -3.74 -8.66 14.17
C PHE A 170 -3.95 -9.71 15.27
N SER A 171 -2.87 -10.09 15.97
CA SER A 171 -2.97 -10.96 17.15
C SER A 171 -3.87 -10.39 18.24
N GLY A 172 -3.92 -9.06 18.36
CA GLY A 172 -4.86 -8.37 19.25
C GLY A 172 -6.30 -8.52 18.81
N TYR A 173 -6.57 -8.40 17.51
CA TYR A 173 -7.91 -8.59 16.93
C TYR A 173 -8.40 -10.03 17.10
N GLU A 174 -7.53 -11.02 16.92
CA GLU A 174 -7.87 -12.42 17.16
C GLU A 174 -8.29 -12.65 18.61
N ARG A 175 -7.50 -12.15 19.58
CA ARG A 175 -7.85 -12.25 21.01
C ARG A 175 -9.17 -11.55 21.35
N ALA A 176 -9.44 -10.42 20.70
CA ALA A 176 -10.68 -9.67 20.87
C ALA A 176 -11.86 -10.24 20.05
N SER A 177 -11.60 -11.23 19.17
CA SER A 177 -12.56 -11.77 18.21
C SER A 177 -13.22 -10.69 17.35
N ARG A 178 -12.48 -9.64 17.02
CA ARG A 178 -13.00 -8.46 16.31
C ARG A 178 -11.92 -7.85 15.40
N LEU A 179 -12.09 -8.04 14.10
CA LEU A 179 -11.31 -7.38 13.07
C LEU A 179 -11.94 -6.02 12.72
N PRO A 180 -11.17 -4.97 12.40
CA PRO A 180 -11.72 -3.76 11.77
C PRO A 180 -12.55 -4.11 10.53
N ALA A 181 -13.63 -3.37 10.30
CA ALA A 181 -14.47 -3.58 9.12
C ALA A 181 -13.77 -3.17 7.84
N PHE A 182 -12.79 -2.27 7.93
CA PHE A 182 -11.94 -1.85 6.83
C PHE A 182 -10.49 -1.72 7.29
N GLU A 183 -9.58 -2.36 6.59
CA GLU A 183 -8.14 -2.16 6.75
C GLU A 183 -7.54 -1.68 5.43
N LEU A 184 -6.75 -0.63 5.51
CA LEU A 184 -5.98 -0.08 4.40
C LEU A 184 -4.51 -0.35 4.67
N ILE A 185 -3.84 -1.06 3.77
CA ILE A 185 -2.45 -1.50 3.97
C ILE A 185 -1.60 -1.07 2.78
N HIS A 186 -0.53 -0.36 3.03
CA HIS A 186 0.46 0.00 2.02
C HIS A 186 1.70 -0.90 2.14
N LEU A 187 2.02 -1.65 1.07
CA LEU A 187 3.21 -2.50 0.95
C LEU A 187 4.09 -1.96 -0.18
N PRO A 188 5.03 -1.03 0.09
CA PRO A 188 5.71 -0.26 -0.94
C PRO A 188 6.95 -0.90 -1.57
N ASP A 189 7.44 -2.04 -1.10
CA ASP A 189 8.72 -2.57 -1.59
C ASP A 189 8.70 -2.99 -3.06
N ASP A 190 7.53 -3.28 -3.64
CA ASP A 190 7.41 -3.53 -5.08
C ASP A 190 7.72 -2.28 -5.95
N HIS A 191 7.69 -1.08 -5.39
CA HIS A 191 8.17 0.14 -6.02
C HIS A 191 9.65 0.03 -6.41
N THR A 192 10.45 -0.63 -5.59
CA THR A 192 11.91 -0.77 -5.71
C THR A 192 12.67 0.57 -5.71
N SER A 193 13.98 0.52 -5.62
CA SER A 193 14.86 1.68 -5.80
C SER A 193 15.64 1.63 -7.12
N GLY A 194 15.15 0.84 -8.08
CA GLY A 194 15.85 0.65 -9.36
C GLY A 194 17.28 0.13 -9.17
N GLY A 195 18.22 0.76 -9.87
CA GLY A 195 19.64 0.43 -9.78
C GLY A 195 20.45 1.29 -8.81
N ARG A 196 19.79 1.94 -7.81
CA ARG A 196 20.47 2.85 -6.89
C ARG A 196 21.50 2.10 -6.04
N ALA A 197 22.74 2.60 -6.03
CA ALA A 197 23.84 2.01 -5.26
C ALA A 197 23.53 2.01 -3.75
N GLY A 198 23.87 0.92 -3.07
CA GLY A 198 23.62 0.74 -1.64
C GLY A 198 22.23 0.28 -1.28
N MET A 199 21.31 0.21 -2.25
CA MET A 199 19.94 -0.32 -2.04
C MET A 199 19.84 -1.78 -2.49
N ARG A 200 18.77 -2.45 -2.08
CA ARG A 200 18.45 -3.83 -2.52
C ARG A 200 18.22 -3.86 -4.05
N THR A 201 18.45 -5.00 -4.66
CA THR A 201 18.10 -5.17 -6.08
C THR A 201 16.59 -5.16 -6.27
N PRO A 202 16.06 -4.78 -7.44
CA PRO A 202 14.62 -4.83 -7.72
C PRO A 202 13.99 -6.20 -7.45
N ARG A 203 14.69 -7.29 -7.76
CA ARG A 203 14.22 -8.65 -7.46
C ARG A 203 14.17 -8.94 -5.96
N ALA A 204 15.12 -8.45 -5.18
CA ALA A 204 15.10 -8.61 -3.73
C ALA A 204 13.95 -7.82 -3.09
N TYR A 205 13.69 -6.62 -3.57
CA TYR A 205 12.54 -5.82 -3.16
C TYR A 205 11.21 -6.53 -3.45
N MET A 206 11.03 -7.02 -4.68
CA MET A 206 9.79 -7.71 -5.05
C MET A 206 9.60 -9.02 -4.29
N ALA A 207 10.68 -9.78 -4.04
CA ALA A 207 10.60 -11.01 -3.25
C ALA A 207 10.23 -10.74 -1.78
N ASP A 208 10.73 -9.64 -1.20
CA ASP A 208 10.35 -9.21 0.14
C ASP A 208 8.88 -8.82 0.23
N ASN A 209 8.42 -8.02 -0.73
CA ASN A 209 7.02 -7.64 -0.86
C ASN A 209 6.10 -8.85 -1.08
N ASP A 210 6.49 -9.81 -1.92
CA ASP A 210 5.75 -11.06 -2.16
C ASP A 210 5.61 -11.89 -0.88
N LEU A 211 6.69 -12.03 -0.13
CA LEU A 211 6.66 -12.73 1.15
C LEU A 211 5.78 -12.01 2.18
N ALA A 212 5.82 -10.67 2.20
CA ALA A 212 4.95 -9.88 3.07
C ALA A 212 3.47 -10.11 2.77
N LEU A 213 3.10 -10.07 1.49
CA LEU A 213 1.74 -10.39 1.06
C LEU A 213 1.34 -11.82 1.42
N GLY A 214 2.25 -12.79 1.23
CA GLY A 214 2.03 -14.18 1.63
C GLY A 214 1.75 -14.32 3.12
N ARG A 215 2.51 -13.64 3.98
CA ARG A 215 2.32 -13.63 5.44
C ARG A 215 0.96 -13.03 5.84
N LEU A 216 0.55 -11.96 5.18
CA LEU A 216 -0.77 -11.35 5.39
C LEU A 216 -1.89 -12.38 5.12
N ILE A 217 -1.85 -12.97 3.94
CA ILE A 217 -2.88 -13.93 3.52
C ILE A 217 -2.85 -15.20 4.38
N ASP A 218 -1.67 -15.69 4.74
CA ASP A 218 -1.52 -16.85 5.63
C ASP A 218 -2.20 -16.59 6.98
N ALA A 219 -1.91 -15.46 7.61
CA ALA A 219 -2.50 -15.09 8.91
C ALA A 219 -4.03 -14.96 8.82
N VAL A 220 -4.54 -14.24 7.82
CA VAL A 220 -5.99 -14.05 7.66
C VAL A 220 -6.70 -15.37 7.32
N SER A 221 -6.10 -16.19 6.43
CA SER A 221 -6.73 -17.45 5.98
C SER A 221 -6.82 -18.52 7.08
N HIS A 222 -5.93 -18.47 8.07
CA HIS A 222 -5.96 -19.37 9.24
C HIS A 222 -6.75 -18.80 10.43
N SER A 223 -7.29 -17.59 10.29
CA SER A 223 -8.05 -16.93 11.33
C SER A 223 -9.58 -17.20 11.23
N PRO A 224 -10.33 -16.97 12.30
CA PRO A 224 -11.79 -17.04 12.25
C PRO A 224 -12.44 -15.99 11.34
N PHE A 225 -11.68 -14.98 10.92
CA PHE A 225 -12.17 -13.88 10.08
C PHE A 225 -12.24 -14.24 8.60
N TRP A 226 -11.49 -15.25 8.15
CA TRP A 226 -11.34 -15.60 6.73
C TRP A 226 -12.63 -15.62 5.92
N LYS A 227 -13.64 -16.31 6.44
CA LYS A 227 -14.92 -16.50 5.73
C LYS A 227 -15.74 -15.22 5.53
N ASN A 228 -15.37 -14.14 6.21
CA ASN A 228 -16.04 -12.84 6.17
C ASN A 228 -15.10 -11.71 5.69
N THR A 229 -13.93 -12.06 5.18
CA THR A 229 -12.92 -11.13 4.68
C THR A 229 -12.83 -11.20 3.16
N VAL A 230 -12.76 -10.03 2.54
CA VAL A 230 -12.50 -9.83 1.10
C VAL A 230 -11.25 -9.00 0.95
#